data_ab6036b8fb65beb56abf7b8a584fe697
#
_entry.id   ab6036b8fb65beb56abf7b8a584fe697
#
_cell.length_a   1.000
_cell.length_b   1.000
_cell.length_c   1.000
_cell.angle_alpha   90.00
_cell.angle_beta   90.00
_cell.angle_gamma   90.00
#
_symmetry.space_group_name_H-M   'P 1'
#
loop_
_entity.id
_entity.type
_entity.pdbx_description
1 polymer ?
#
loop_
_entity_poly.entity_id
_entity_poly.type
_entity_poly.pdbx_seq_one_letter_code
_entity_poly.pdbx_strand_id
1 'polypeptide(L)'
;MSVTKFFKIFSGCQSAHGQTKVLDSARNGKMNAQSFIVRAPLTEELVKEHFKGTQGVGSIPIDESNKCVFGALDIDDYNLDLIALKNKIDRLKLPLVVCRSKSGGAHCFLFVKEKISAAEMRDKLAEFASALGFGGCEIFPKQEEVKVERGDVGNFINLPYFNAKYPTRYAINKNGDAYTLDEFFEQVDHFMMTPKELSEFQIHDDNNLLPHGPPCLQQLTEFGIPEGGRNQTLLNIGIYYKMANPSDWKEKLETHNQNYSNPPLPAKEIVDIQGRLDKKDYYYLCKQEPLCSHCNRGLCRNRKFGIGSNQAFPILGGLTVVESEPPVWFVDVDGARLELTTKQLQMQLEFQRACMEQTYRMPVRMKDNDWRDLVDNLLDSATRISVPEELTQ
;
A
#
# COMPACT_ATOMS: atom_id res chain seq x y z
N MET A 1 -22.23 29.29 -9.95
CA MET A 1 -22.03 28.62 -8.64
C MET A 1 -21.28 27.29 -8.77
N SER A 2 -21.66 26.38 -9.68
CA SER A 2 -21.02 25.08 -9.85
C SER A 2 -19.54 25.12 -10.31
N VAL A 3 -19.19 26.03 -11.23
CA VAL A 3 -17.81 26.16 -11.74
C VAL A 3 -16.84 26.59 -10.63
N THR A 4 -17.18 27.64 -9.89
CA THR A 4 -16.33 28.15 -8.79
C THR A 4 -16.15 27.10 -7.69
N LYS A 5 -17.22 26.37 -7.34
CA LYS A 5 -17.14 25.30 -6.34
C LYS A 5 -16.22 24.17 -6.84
N PHE A 6 -16.39 23.73 -8.10
CA PHE A 6 -15.57 22.68 -8.70
C PHE A 6 -14.09 23.09 -8.76
N PHE A 7 -13.82 24.31 -9.22
CA PHE A 7 -12.48 24.86 -9.26
C PHE A 7 -11.83 24.87 -7.85
N LYS A 8 -12.60 25.26 -6.82
CA LYS A 8 -12.11 25.35 -5.44
C LYS A 8 -11.75 23.97 -4.86
N ILE A 9 -12.62 22.96 -5.02
CA ILE A 9 -12.39 21.63 -4.43
C ILE A 9 -11.26 20.85 -5.12
N PHE A 10 -10.97 21.16 -6.38
CA PHE A 10 -9.87 20.59 -7.14
C PHE A 10 -8.66 21.54 -7.27
N SER A 11 -8.56 22.53 -6.39
CA SER A 11 -7.39 23.43 -6.40
C SER A 11 -6.15 22.70 -5.90
N GLY A 12 -5.02 22.97 -6.55
CA GLY A 12 -3.71 22.40 -6.22
C GLY A 12 -2.60 23.31 -6.74
N CYS A 13 -1.72 22.79 -7.60
CA CYS A 13 -0.64 23.56 -8.24
C CYS A 13 -1.18 24.78 -8.95
N GLN A 14 -0.59 25.95 -8.69
CA GLN A 14 -0.99 27.24 -9.26
C GLN A 14 -0.20 27.60 -10.52
N SER A 15 0.84 26.86 -10.82
CA SER A 15 1.75 27.12 -11.97
C SER A 15 1.57 26.16 -13.14
N ALA A 16 0.78 25.10 -12.95
CA ALA A 16 0.55 24.10 -14.00
C ALA A 16 -0.77 23.33 -13.82
N HIS A 17 -1.28 22.79 -14.92
CA HIS A 17 -2.43 21.90 -14.93
C HIS A 17 -2.29 20.83 -16.02
N GLY A 18 -3.10 19.78 -15.95
CA GLY A 18 -3.21 18.77 -16.97
C GLY A 18 -4.19 19.17 -18.08
N GLN A 19 -3.87 18.85 -19.32
CA GLN A 19 -4.82 18.91 -20.45
C GLN A 19 -4.89 17.58 -21.17
N THR A 20 -6.08 17.27 -21.70
CA THR A 20 -6.30 16.08 -22.52
C THR A 20 -6.95 16.51 -23.84
N LYS A 21 -6.26 16.28 -24.95
CA LYS A 21 -6.81 16.46 -26.30
C LYS A 21 -7.31 15.12 -26.81
N VAL A 22 -8.54 15.10 -27.31
CA VAL A 22 -9.07 13.96 -28.05
C VAL A 22 -8.61 14.11 -29.50
N LEU A 23 -7.88 13.12 -30.02
CA LEU A 23 -7.43 13.07 -31.41
C LEU A 23 -8.49 12.37 -32.27
N ASP A 24 -8.82 12.92 -33.42
CA ASP A 24 -9.89 12.47 -34.34
C ASP A 24 -9.68 11.08 -34.96
N SER A 25 -8.59 10.40 -34.71
CA SER A 25 -8.29 9.08 -35.27
C SER A 25 -8.53 7.97 -34.26
N ALA A 26 -9.65 7.28 -34.38
CA ALA A 26 -9.86 6.00 -33.69
C ALA A 26 -8.98 4.91 -34.31
N ARG A 27 -7.99 4.39 -33.60
CA ARG A 27 -7.31 3.14 -33.92
C ARG A 27 -7.93 2.04 -33.05
N ASN A 28 -8.49 1.01 -33.67
CA ASN A 28 -9.11 -0.16 -33.02
C ASN A 28 -10.25 0.18 -32.03
N GLY A 29 -11.14 1.14 -32.38
CA GLY A 29 -12.29 1.49 -31.54
C GLY A 29 -11.97 2.28 -30.25
N LYS A 30 -10.71 2.61 -29.98
CA LYS A 30 -10.29 3.49 -28.90
C LYS A 30 -10.04 4.89 -29.43
N MET A 31 -10.73 5.90 -28.87
CA MET A 31 -10.39 7.29 -29.14
C MET A 31 -8.98 7.57 -28.60
N ASN A 32 -8.06 7.93 -29.51
CA ASN A 32 -6.72 8.37 -29.11
C ASN A 32 -6.86 9.70 -28.35
N ALA A 33 -6.43 9.74 -27.11
CA ALA A 33 -6.34 10.96 -26.32
C ALA A 33 -4.89 11.14 -25.86
N GLN A 34 -4.37 12.32 -26.05
CA GLN A 34 -3.04 12.69 -25.57
C GLN A 34 -3.18 13.60 -24.36
N SER A 35 -2.57 13.18 -23.24
CA SER A 35 -2.55 13.96 -22.00
C SER A 35 -1.16 14.55 -21.79
N PHE A 36 -1.09 15.84 -21.42
CA PHE A 36 0.17 16.57 -21.21
C PHE A 36 -0.01 17.66 -20.15
N ILE A 37 1.10 18.09 -19.55
CA ILE A 37 1.13 19.20 -18.60
C ILE A 37 1.26 20.52 -19.35
N VAL A 38 0.40 21.48 -19.00
CA VAL A 38 0.47 22.88 -19.42
C VAL A 38 1.00 23.70 -18.27
N ARG A 39 2.06 24.46 -18.50
CA ARG A 39 2.66 25.34 -17.48
C ARG A 39 1.93 26.68 -17.45
N ALA A 40 0.71 26.61 -16.96
CA ALA A 40 -0.18 27.73 -16.67
C ALA A 40 -1.19 27.30 -15.62
N PRO A 41 -1.74 28.20 -14.80
CA PRO A 41 -2.73 27.85 -13.79
C PRO A 41 -3.98 27.24 -14.40
N LEU A 42 -4.62 26.31 -13.66
CA LEU A 42 -6.00 25.96 -13.94
C LEU A 42 -6.87 27.19 -13.64
N THR A 43 -7.87 27.46 -14.49
CA THR A 43 -8.79 28.62 -14.33
C THR A 43 -10.24 28.18 -14.36
N GLU A 44 -11.15 29.04 -13.86
CA GLU A 44 -12.59 28.78 -13.97
C GLU A 44 -13.07 28.71 -15.43
N GLU A 45 -12.44 29.44 -16.33
CA GLU A 45 -12.72 29.40 -17.76
C GLU A 45 -12.41 28.01 -18.34
N LEU A 46 -11.27 27.44 -17.97
CA LEU A 46 -10.90 26.06 -18.36
C LEU A 46 -11.88 25.04 -17.79
N VAL A 47 -12.37 25.24 -16.57
CA VAL A 47 -13.41 24.39 -15.97
C VAL A 47 -14.73 24.52 -16.73
N LYS A 48 -15.11 25.73 -17.18
CA LYS A 48 -16.30 25.92 -18.04
C LYS A 48 -16.17 25.16 -19.37
N GLU A 49 -14.99 25.23 -20.01
CA GLU A 49 -14.73 24.50 -21.24
C GLU A 49 -14.73 22.98 -21.02
N HIS A 50 -14.24 22.52 -19.86
CA HIS A 50 -14.30 21.12 -19.45
C HIS A 50 -15.76 20.64 -19.34
N PHE A 51 -16.63 21.40 -18.67
CA PHE A 51 -18.03 21.06 -18.57
C PHE A 51 -18.79 21.10 -19.91
N LYS A 52 -18.38 21.95 -20.84
CA LYS A 52 -18.91 21.95 -22.21
C LYS A 52 -18.42 20.75 -23.05
N GLY A 53 -17.36 20.07 -22.62
CA GLY A 53 -16.76 18.99 -23.39
C GLY A 53 -15.80 19.44 -24.51
N THR A 54 -15.38 20.72 -24.51
CA THR A 54 -14.46 21.27 -25.51
C THR A 54 -13.01 21.06 -25.15
N GLN A 55 -12.67 21.15 -23.84
CA GLN A 55 -11.30 20.98 -23.35
C GLN A 55 -11.27 20.13 -22.08
N GLY A 56 -10.68 18.93 -22.15
CA GLY A 56 -10.46 18.10 -20.97
C GLY A 56 -9.34 18.67 -20.10
N VAL A 57 -9.60 18.81 -18.79
CA VAL A 57 -8.60 19.28 -17.84
C VAL A 57 -8.32 18.26 -16.74
N GLY A 58 -7.11 18.33 -16.19
CA GLY A 58 -6.66 17.64 -15.00
C GLY A 58 -6.11 18.63 -13.98
N SER A 59 -6.16 18.28 -12.72
CA SER A 59 -5.55 19.06 -11.65
C SER A 59 -4.37 18.31 -11.04
N ILE A 60 -3.36 19.05 -10.64
CA ILE A 60 -2.21 18.57 -9.89
C ILE A 60 -2.51 18.83 -8.41
N PRO A 61 -2.74 17.81 -7.58
CA PRO A 61 -3.21 18.02 -6.20
C PRO A 61 -2.21 18.76 -5.31
N ILE A 62 -0.90 18.51 -5.46
CA ILE A 62 0.15 19.13 -4.67
C ILE A 62 0.43 20.56 -5.15
N ASP A 63 0.41 21.51 -4.23
CA ASP A 63 0.75 22.90 -4.51
C ASP A 63 2.25 23.19 -4.25
N GLU A 64 2.66 24.42 -4.51
CA GLU A 64 4.03 24.90 -4.35
C GLU A 64 4.51 24.90 -2.89
N SER A 65 3.61 24.72 -1.93
CA SER A 65 3.91 24.59 -0.49
C SER A 65 3.91 23.14 -0.02
N ASN A 66 3.89 22.17 -0.94
CA ASN A 66 3.79 20.73 -0.67
C ASN A 66 2.52 20.34 0.11
N LYS A 67 1.42 21.06 -0.14
CA LYS A 67 0.11 20.83 0.48
C LYS A 67 -0.96 20.56 -0.55
N CYS A 68 -2.06 19.94 -0.12
CA CYS A 68 -3.21 19.65 -0.96
C CYS A 68 -4.52 19.75 -0.20
N VAL A 69 -5.61 20.09 -0.91
CA VAL A 69 -7.00 20.06 -0.42
C VAL A 69 -7.74 18.82 -0.91
N PHE A 70 -7.18 18.09 -1.85
CA PHE A 70 -7.72 16.82 -2.32
C PHE A 70 -6.60 15.86 -2.70
N GLY A 71 -6.93 14.59 -2.71
CA GLY A 71 -6.11 13.54 -3.28
C GLY A 71 -7.00 12.47 -3.91
N ALA A 72 -6.41 11.49 -4.56
CA ALA A 72 -7.16 10.43 -5.22
C ALA A 72 -6.41 9.12 -5.28
N LEU A 73 -7.17 8.02 -5.24
CA LEU A 73 -6.74 6.71 -5.69
C LEU A 73 -7.12 6.56 -7.17
N ASP A 74 -6.20 6.14 -8.00
CA ASP A 74 -6.44 5.81 -9.40
C ASP A 74 -6.36 4.30 -9.60
N ILE A 75 -7.54 3.68 -9.74
CA ILE A 75 -7.69 2.23 -9.85
C ILE A 75 -7.91 1.88 -11.33
N ASP A 76 -6.84 1.49 -11.99
CA ASP A 76 -6.81 1.16 -13.42
C ASP A 76 -7.12 -0.34 -13.68
N ASP A 77 -8.24 -0.81 -13.15
CA ASP A 77 -8.77 -2.14 -13.47
C ASP A 77 -9.96 -2.02 -14.42
N TYR A 78 -9.81 -2.50 -15.66
CA TYR A 78 -10.86 -2.43 -16.69
C TYR A 78 -12.07 -3.33 -16.41
N ASN A 79 -11.93 -4.31 -15.52
CA ASN A 79 -13.00 -5.22 -15.10
C ASN A 79 -13.51 -4.89 -13.69
N LEU A 80 -13.22 -3.68 -13.20
CA LEU A 80 -13.59 -3.26 -11.86
C LEU A 80 -15.12 -3.29 -11.66
N ASP A 81 -15.56 -4.01 -10.65
CA ASP A 81 -16.93 -3.91 -10.17
C ASP A 81 -17.07 -2.64 -9.31
N LEU A 82 -17.52 -1.58 -9.97
CA LEU A 82 -17.72 -0.26 -9.34
C LEU A 82 -18.77 -0.29 -8.23
N ILE A 83 -19.78 -1.16 -8.32
CA ILE A 83 -20.82 -1.29 -7.30
C ILE A 83 -20.25 -1.97 -6.07
N ALA A 84 -19.48 -3.04 -6.25
CA ALA A 84 -18.79 -3.71 -5.15
C ALA A 84 -17.78 -2.78 -4.46
N LEU A 85 -17.01 -1.98 -5.23
CA LEU A 85 -16.11 -0.97 -4.69
C LEU A 85 -16.87 0.08 -3.87
N LYS A 86 -17.96 0.65 -4.42
CA LYS A 86 -18.79 1.66 -3.71
C LYS A 86 -19.39 1.09 -2.42
N ASN A 87 -19.94 -0.11 -2.48
CA ASN A 87 -20.50 -0.78 -1.31
C ASN A 87 -19.42 -1.04 -0.23
N LYS A 88 -18.19 -1.39 -0.63
CA LYS A 88 -17.08 -1.57 0.30
C LYS A 88 -16.67 -0.24 0.95
N ILE A 89 -16.59 0.85 0.18
CA ILE A 89 -16.31 2.19 0.69
C ILE A 89 -17.39 2.61 1.72
N ASP A 90 -18.66 2.38 1.41
CA ASP A 90 -19.76 2.73 2.30
C ASP A 90 -19.75 1.89 3.59
N ARG A 91 -19.50 0.59 3.48
CA ARG A 91 -19.39 -0.31 4.63
C ARG A 91 -18.25 0.10 5.57
N LEU A 92 -17.08 0.42 5.04
CA LEU A 92 -15.92 0.90 5.79
C LEU A 92 -16.03 2.37 6.20
N LYS A 93 -17.13 3.04 5.81
CA LYS A 93 -17.39 4.47 6.04
C LYS A 93 -16.26 5.38 5.59
N LEU A 94 -15.53 4.98 4.52
CA LEU A 94 -14.41 5.76 4.01
C LEU A 94 -14.91 7.08 3.41
N PRO A 95 -14.24 8.21 3.70
CA PRO A 95 -14.63 9.52 3.19
C PRO A 95 -14.21 9.74 1.73
N LEU A 96 -14.59 8.81 0.86
CA LEU A 96 -14.19 8.79 -0.55
C LEU A 96 -15.38 8.96 -1.48
N VAL A 97 -15.25 9.87 -2.45
CA VAL A 97 -16.19 10.02 -3.56
C VAL A 97 -15.69 9.21 -4.74
N VAL A 98 -16.46 8.19 -5.14
CA VAL A 98 -16.08 7.28 -6.23
C VAL A 98 -16.55 7.85 -7.55
N CYS A 99 -15.63 8.09 -8.47
CA CYS A 99 -15.91 8.49 -9.84
C CYS A 99 -15.44 7.39 -10.80
N ARG A 100 -16.33 7.01 -11.73
CA ARG A 100 -15.95 6.16 -12.86
C ARG A 100 -14.90 6.86 -13.71
N SER A 101 -13.80 6.18 -14.04
CA SER A 101 -12.80 6.67 -14.98
C SER A 101 -13.23 6.44 -16.43
N LYS A 102 -12.56 7.07 -17.39
CA LYS A 102 -12.87 6.91 -18.83
C LYS A 102 -12.70 5.46 -19.29
N SER A 103 -11.74 4.75 -18.78
CA SER A 103 -11.40 3.38 -19.13
C SER A 103 -12.24 2.30 -18.45
N GLY A 104 -13.11 2.69 -17.50
CA GLY A 104 -13.93 1.76 -16.74
C GLY A 104 -13.44 1.47 -15.32
N GLY A 105 -12.21 1.89 -14.97
CA GLY A 105 -11.71 1.89 -13.60
C GLY A 105 -12.33 3.00 -12.75
N ALA A 106 -11.71 3.35 -11.63
CA ALA A 106 -12.22 4.34 -10.69
C ALA A 106 -11.15 5.35 -10.24
N HIS A 107 -11.56 6.62 -10.11
CA HIS A 107 -10.88 7.62 -9.30
C HIS A 107 -11.66 7.79 -7.99
N CYS A 108 -11.06 7.47 -6.85
CA CYS A 108 -11.67 7.66 -5.54
C CYS A 108 -11.06 8.92 -4.89
N PHE A 109 -11.84 9.99 -4.85
CA PHE A 109 -11.36 11.29 -4.36
C PHE A 109 -11.58 11.45 -2.86
N LEU A 110 -10.54 11.93 -2.18
CA LEU A 110 -10.56 12.40 -0.79
C LEU A 110 -10.46 13.92 -0.79
N PHE A 111 -11.36 14.59 -0.06
CA PHE A 111 -11.38 16.05 0.06
C PHE A 111 -11.21 16.48 1.52
N VAL A 112 -10.47 17.57 1.73
CA VAL A 112 -10.29 18.18 3.06
C VAL A 112 -10.63 19.66 3.05
N LYS A 113 -11.15 20.17 4.18
CA LYS A 113 -11.60 21.55 4.33
C LYS A 113 -10.47 22.54 4.29
N GLU A 114 -9.32 22.18 4.87
CA GLU A 114 -8.08 22.97 4.89
C GLU A 114 -6.94 22.12 4.35
N LYS A 115 -5.91 22.80 3.83
CA LYS A 115 -4.73 22.11 3.25
C LYS A 115 -3.97 21.30 4.28
N ILE A 116 -3.69 20.04 3.94
CA ILE A 116 -2.76 19.16 4.67
C ILE A 116 -1.49 18.93 3.83
N SER A 117 -0.44 18.39 4.44
CA SER A 117 0.76 18.02 3.68
C SER A 117 0.47 16.92 2.67
N ALA A 118 1.19 16.91 1.56
CA ALA A 118 1.08 15.85 0.55
C ALA A 118 1.44 14.47 1.14
N ALA A 119 2.37 14.41 2.09
CA ALA A 119 2.73 13.18 2.79
C ALA A 119 1.53 12.63 3.59
N GLU A 120 0.85 13.45 4.40
CA GLU A 120 -0.34 13.03 5.17
C GLU A 120 -1.48 12.56 4.25
N MET A 121 -1.72 13.28 3.14
CA MET A 121 -2.73 12.88 2.14
C MET A 121 -2.40 11.50 1.55
N ARG A 122 -1.15 11.28 1.17
CA ARG A 122 -0.67 10.01 0.61
C ARG A 122 -0.78 8.86 1.61
N ASP A 123 -0.40 9.09 2.87
CA ASP A 123 -0.46 8.08 3.93
C ASP A 123 -1.90 7.63 4.17
N LYS A 124 -2.86 8.58 4.25
CA LYS A 124 -4.27 8.25 4.41
C LYS A 124 -4.86 7.54 3.20
N LEU A 125 -4.53 7.98 2.01
CA LEU A 125 -4.97 7.30 0.78
C LEU A 125 -4.36 5.90 0.66
N ALA A 126 -3.11 5.69 1.05
CA ALA A 126 -2.49 4.36 1.10
C ALA A 126 -3.17 3.44 2.11
N GLU A 127 -3.58 3.98 3.28
CA GLU A 127 -4.39 3.26 4.26
C GLU A 127 -5.73 2.83 3.65
N PHE A 128 -6.45 3.73 2.98
CA PHE A 128 -7.74 3.45 2.34
C PHE A 128 -7.60 2.48 1.16
N ALA A 129 -6.61 2.67 0.30
CA ALA A 129 -6.33 1.76 -0.82
C ALA A 129 -6.11 0.33 -0.33
N SER A 130 -5.36 0.18 0.76
CA SER A 130 -5.12 -1.12 1.37
C SER A 130 -6.39 -1.75 1.91
N ALA A 131 -7.21 -0.99 2.65
CA ALA A 131 -8.48 -1.48 3.18
C ALA A 131 -9.44 -1.90 2.05
N LEU A 132 -9.36 -1.24 0.90
CA LEU A 132 -10.15 -1.57 -0.28
C LEU A 132 -9.61 -2.76 -1.09
N GLY A 133 -8.36 -3.18 -0.88
CA GLY A 133 -7.72 -4.25 -1.66
C GLY A 133 -6.91 -3.75 -2.85
N PHE A 134 -6.69 -2.45 -2.95
CA PHE A 134 -5.98 -1.81 -4.05
C PHE A 134 -4.67 -1.14 -3.60
N GLY A 135 -3.96 -1.74 -2.63
CA GLY A 135 -2.72 -1.19 -2.07
C GLY A 135 -1.58 -0.94 -3.07
N GLY A 136 -1.71 -1.43 -4.30
CA GLY A 136 -0.77 -1.19 -5.41
C GLY A 136 -1.25 -0.16 -6.43
N CYS A 137 -2.43 0.47 -6.25
CA CYS A 137 -2.93 1.48 -7.19
C CYS A 137 -2.12 2.79 -7.13
N GLU A 138 -2.25 3.60 -8.15
CA GLU A 138 -1.63 4.92 -8.15
C GLU A 138 -2.32 5.86 -7.17
N ILE A 139 -1.52 6.62 -6.42
CA ILE A 139 -1.99 7.61 -5.44
C ILE A 139 -1.58 9.01 -5.90
N PHE A 140 -2.54 9.92 -5.92
CA PHE A 140 -2.32 11.34 -6.21
C PHE A 140 -2.56 12.18 -4.94
N PRO A 141 -1.61 13.09 -4.62
CA PRO A 141 -0.38 13.42 -5.32
C PRO A 141 0.58 12.21 -5.38
N LYS A 142 1.35 12.09 -6.51
CA LYS A 142 2.38 11.04 -6.64
C LYS A 142 3.62 11.37 -5.81
N GLN A 143 3.89 12.64 -5.58
CA GLN A 143 5.03 13.17 -4.82
C GLN A 143 4.59 13.67 -3.45
N GLU A 144 5.46 13.57 -2.47
CA GLU A 144 5.32 14.20 -1.15
C GLU A 144 5.87 15.63 -1.16
N GLU A 145 6.83 15.89 -2.05
CA GLU A 145 7.46 17.19 -2.24
C GLU A 145 7.65 17.51 -3.73
N VAL A 146 7.51 18.77 -4.08
CA VAL A 146 7.89 19.34 -5.37
C VAL A 146 8.97 20.40 -5.15
N LYS A 147 10.04 20.33 -5.94
CA LYS A 147 11.14 21.30 -5.89
C LYS A 147 10.89 22.40 -6.92
N VAL A 148 10.14 23.42 -6.50
CA VAL A 148 9.71 24.54 -7.37
C VAL A 148 10.91 25.22 -8.02
N GLU A 149 12.02 25.35 -7.31
CA GLU A 149 13.27 25.93 -7.83
C GLU A 149 13.89 25.14 -8.99
N ARG A 150 13.49 23.85 -9.16
CA ARG A 150 13.89 23.01 -10.29
C ARG A 150 12.84 22.97 -11.39
N GLY A 151 11.73 23.67 -11.19
CA GLY A 151 10.60 23.66 -12.09
C GLY A 151 9.70 22.44 -11.96
N ASP A 152 9.75 21.69 -10.87
CA ASP A 152 8.85 20.57 -10.63
C ASP A 152 7.43 21.08 -10.35
N VAL A 153 6.42 20.37 -10.87
CA VAL A 153 5.00 20.73 -10.69
C VAL A 153 4.13 19.56 -10.23
N GLY A 154 4.68 18.37 -10.11
CA GLY A 154 3.91 17.16 -9.78
C GLY A 154 3.15 16.55 -10.96
N ASN A 155 2.35 15.54 -10.66
CA ASN A 155 1.53 14.82 -11.64
C ASN A 155 0.06 15.20 -11.49
N PHE A 156 -0.64 15.34 -12.61
CA PHE A 156 -2.07 15.62 -12.61
C PHE A 156 -2.92 14.36 -12.66
N ILE A 157 -4.14 14.46 -12.13
CA ILE A 157 -5.21 13.50 -12.35
C ILE A 157 -6.31 14.17 -13.17
N ASN A 158 -6.88 13.42 -14.11
CA ASN A 158 -8.00 13.90 -14.93
C ASN A 158 -9.25 14.12 -14.08
N LEU A 159 -9.90 15.27 -14.26
CA LEU A 159 -11.10 15.62 -13.48
C LEU A 159 -12.36 14.92 -14.03
N PRO A 160 -13.34 14.63 -13.16
CA PRO A 160 -14.65 14.11 -13.56
C PRO A 160 -15.50 15.19 -14.25
N TYR A 161 -16.64 14.79 -14.84
CA TYR A 161 -17.62 15.66 -15.49
C TYR A 161 -17.13 16.40 -16.74
N PHE A 162 -16.14 15.84 -17.47
CA PHE A 162 -15.90 16.28 -18.82
C PHE A 162 -17.15 16.06 -19.67
N ASN A 163 -17.63 17.11 -20.38
CA ASN A 163 -18.94 17.15 -20.99
C ASN A 163 -20.06 16.84 -19.97
N ALA A 164 -20.29 17.75 -19.04
CA ALA A 164 -21.17 17.53 -17.88
C ALA A 164 -22.61 17.14 -18.25
N LYS A 165 -23.06 17.43 -19.49
CA LYS A 165 -24.37 16.98 -19.97
C LYS A 165 -24.40 15.48 -20.29
N TYR A 166 -23.29 14.93 -20.78
CA TYR A 166 -23.13 13.51 -21.14
C TYR A 166 -21.76 12.99 -20.69
N PRO A 167 -21.50 12.95 -19.38
CA PRO A 167 -20.18 12.62 -18.88
C PRO A 167 -19.88 11.14 -19.05
N THR A 168 -18.63 10.83 -19.42
CA THR A 168 -18.08 9.46 -19.36
C THR A 168 -17.32 9.20 -18.05
N ARG A 169 -17.01 10.27 -17.30
CA ARG A 169 -16.38 10.27 -15.97
C ARG A 169 -17.32 10.99 -15.03
N TYR A 170 -17.87 10.29 -14.08
CA TYR A 170 -18.91 10.79 -13.17
C TYR A 170 -18.86 10.07 -11.84
N ALA A 171 -19.31 10.71 -10.77
CA ALA A 171 -19.49 10.05 -9.50
C ALA A 171 -20.68 9.09 -9.54
N ILE A 172 -20.59 7.98 -8.83
CA ILE A 172 -21.61 6.92 -8.81
C ILE A 172 -22.30 6.82 -7.45
N ASN A 173 -23.57 6.44 -7.49
CA ASN A 173 -24.35 6.07 -6.32
C ASN A 173 -24.14 4.57 -5.98
N LYS A 174 -24.80 4.10 -4.90
CA LYS A 174 -24.73 2.69 -4.46
C LYS A 174 -25.26 1.67 -5.47
N ASN A 175 -26.06 2.10 -6.44
CA ASN A 175 -26.60 1.25 -7.50
C ASN A 175 -25.73 1.27 -8.77
N GLY A 176 -24.67 2.09 -8.80
CA GLY A 176 -23.81 2.30 -9.96
C GLY A 176 -24.29 3.37 -10.93
N ASP A 177 -25.41 4.06 -10.62
CA ASP A 177 -25.91 5.13 -11.46
C ASP A 177 -25.08 6.40 -11.32
N ALA A 178 -25.03 7.21 -12.38
CA ALA A 178 -24.33 8.46 -12.38
C ALA A 178 -25.00 9.50 -11.50
N TYR A 179 -24.27 10.12 -10.60
CA TYR A 179 -24.70 11.36 -9.97
C TYR A 179 -24.64 12.53 -10.95
N THR A 180 -25.60 13.41 -10.88
CA THR A 180 -25.51 14.74 -11.49
C THR A 180 -24.39 15.55 -10.84
N LEU A 181 -24.01 16.67 -11.47
CA LEU A 181 -22.97 17.54 -10.90
C LEU A 181 -23.37 18.12 -9.52
N ASP A 182 -24.67 18.42 -9.32
CA ASP A 182 -25.15 18.95 -8.04
C ASP A 182 -25.14 17.85 -6.94
N GLU A 183 -25.57 16.64 -7.25
CA GLU A 183 -25.47 15.49 -6.33
C GLU A 183 -23.99 15.14 -6.02
N PHE A 184 -23.07 15.27 -6.99
CA PHE A 184 -21.65 15.14 -6.73
C PHE A 184 -21.16 16.14 -5.68
N PHE A 185 -21.58 17.41 -5.77
CA PHE A 185 -21.23 18.39 -4.75
C PHE A 185 -21.80 18.08 -3.38
N GLU A 186 -23.01 17.53 -3.31
CA GLU A 186 -23.59 17.06 -2.05
C GLU A 186 -22.74 15.92 -1.44
N GLN A 187 -22.28 14.99 -2.27
CA GLN A 187 -21.38 13.93 -1.81
C GLN A 187 -20.04 14.48 -1.33
N VAL A 188 -19.45 15.44 -2.05
CA VAL A 188 -18.20 16.10 -1.63
C VAL A 188 -18.41 16.80 -0.28
N ASP A 189 -19.47 17.58 -0.11
CA ASP A 189 -19.75 18.28 1.15
C ASP A 189 -19.98 17.30 2.32
N HIS A 190 -20.64 16.16 2.04
CA HIS A 190 -20.90 15.12 3.03
C HIS A 190 -19.61 14.42 3.51
N PHE A 191 -18.69 14.12 2.60
CA PHE A 191 -17.48 13.37 2.90
C PHE A 191 -16.25 14.24 3.20
N MET A 192 -16.33 15.56 2.97
CA MET A 192 -15.21 16.47 3.20
C MET A 192 -14.88 16.59 4.69
N MET A 193 -13.65 16.27 5.06
CA MET A 193 -13.18 16.24 6.44
C MET A 193 -12.31 17.44 6.78
N THR A 194 -12.28 17.84 8.05
CA THR A 194 -11.21 18.68 8.58
C THR A 194 -9.92 17.87 8.71
N PRO A 195 -8.73 18.50 8.74
CA PRO A 195 -7.46 17.81 8.98
C PRO A 195 -7.49 16.97 10.27
N LYS A 196 -8.13 17.49 11.33
CA LYS A 196 -8.27 16.78 12.60
C LYS A 196 -9.12 15.52 12.47
N GLU A 197 -10.32 15.64 11.88
CA GLU A 197 -11.18 14.48 11.64
C GLU A 197 -10.49 13.41 10.81
N LEU A 198 -9.72 13.80 9.77
CA LEU A 198 -8.98 12.87 8.94
C LEU A 198 -7.84 12.19 9.70
N SER A 199 -7.10 12.93 10.54
CA SER A 199 -6.01 12.37 11.35
C SER A 199 -6.51 11.37 12.41
N GLU A 200 -7.69 11.64 12.98
CA GLU A 200 -8.35 10.79 13.98
C GLU A 200 -9.18 9.67 13.36
N PHE A 201 -9.42 9.73 12.03
CA PHE A 201 -10.22 8.72 11.34
C PHE A 201 -9.57 7.35 11.41
N GLN A 202 -10.31 6.38 11.92
CA GLN A 202 -9.93 4.98 11.97
C GLN A 202 -10.91 4.15 11.16
N ILE A 203 -10.40 3.25 10.36
CA ILE A 203 -11.22 2.29 9.62
C ILE A 203 -11.75 1.27 10.63
N HIS A 204 -13.05 1.30 10.89
CA HIS A 204 -13.75 0.30 11.68
C HIS A 204 -14.31 -0.74 10.73
N ASP A 205 -13.75 -1.93 10.78
CA ASP A 205 -14.32 -3.10 10.14
C ASP A 205 -14.90 -4.01 11.23
N ASP A 206 -16.23 -3.99 11.37
CA ASP A 206 -16.95 -4.82 12.36
C ASP A 206 -16.78 -6.33 12.09
N ASN A 207 -16.31 -6.69 10.89
CA ASN A 207 -15.99 -8.05 10.46
C ASN A 207 -14.49 -8.36 10.54
N ASN A 208 -13.71 -7.69 11.38
CA ASN A 208 -12.28 -7.88 11.45
C ASN A 208 -11.91 -9.27 11.99
N LEU A 209 -11.83 -10.23 11.08
CA LEU A 209 -11.58 -11.65 11.37
C LEU A 209 -10.17 -11.94 11.88
N LEU A 210 -9.23 -11.05 11.62
CA LEU A 210 -7.83 -11.13 12.06
C LEU A 210 -7.45 -9.81 12.75
N PRO A 211 -7.94 -9.56 13.99
CA PRO A 211 -7.74 -8.29 14.69
C PRO A 211 -6.26 -7.93 14.81
N HIS A 212 -5.90 -6.70 14.43
CA HIS A 212 -4.52 -6.21 14.46
C HIS A 212 -3.52 -7.03 13.63
N GLY A 213 -4.02 -7.90 12.73
CA GLY A 213 -3.20 -8.70 11.81
C GLY A 213 -2.81 -7.93 10.54
N PRO A 214 -2.00 -8.55 9.67
CA PRO A 214 -1.62 -7.96 8.39
C PRO A 214 -2.83 -7.61 7.53
N PRO A 215 -2.90 -6.39 6.95
CA PRO A 215 -4.01 -5.97 6.10
C PRO A 215 -4.26 -6.91 4.92
N CYS A 216 -3.20 -7.44 4.32
CA CYS A 216 -3.33 -8.40 3.21
C CYS A 216 -4.07 -9.69 3.61
N LEU A 217 -3.83 -10.20 4.81
CA LEU A 217 -4.53 -11.40 5.29
C LEU A 217 -6.00 -11.11 5.61
N GLN A 218 -6.29 -9.94 6.16
CA GLN A 218 -7.67 -9.49 6.39
C GLN A 218 -8.46 -9.45 5.09
N GLN A 219 -7.89 -8.85 4.05
CA GLN A 219 -8.51 -8.76 2.73
C GLN A 219 -8.71 -10.13 2.08
N LEU A 220 -7.68 -10.97 2.06
CA LEU A 220 -7.77 -12.32 1.50
C LEU A 220 -8.82 -13.16 2.21
N THR A 221 -9.00 -12.96 3.52
CA THR A 221 -10.06 -13.62 4.29
C THR A 221 -11.44 -13.08 3.92
N GLU A 222 -11.56 -11.76 3.77
CA GLU A 222 -12.83 -11.09 3.48
C GLU A 222 -13.39 -11.45 2.08
N PHE A 223 -12.53 -11.47 1.08
CA PHE A 223 -12.94 -11.80 -0.31
C PHE A 223 -13.07 -13.31 -0.56
N GLY A 224 -12.70 -14.13 0.39
CA GLY A 224 -12.52 -15.55 0.22
C GLY A 224 -11.15 -15.89 -0.39
N ILE A 225 -10.50 -16.89 0.17
CA ILE A 225 -9.15 -17.30 -0.26
C ILE A 225 -9.25 -18.05 -1.58
N PRO A 226 -8.68 -17.52 -2.69
CA PRO A 226 -8.86 -18.12 -4.01
C PRO A 226 -8.12 -19.45 -4.17
N GLU A 227 -8.65 -20.31 -5.03
CA GLU A 227 -7.95 -21.52 -5.48
C GLU A 227 -6.57 -21.15 -6.06
N GLY A 228 -5.54 -21.91 -5.81
CA GLY A 228 -4.16 -21.59 -6.20
C GLY A 228 -3.38 -20.76 -5.16
N GLY A 229 -4.06 -19.91 -4.39
CA GLY A 229 -3.43 -19.11 -3.30
C GLY A 229 -3.63 -19.68 -1.90
N ARG A 230 -4.47 -20.70 -1.72
CA ARG A 230 -4.94 -21.21 -0.40
C ARG A 230 -3.81 -21.65 0.51
N ASN A 231 -2.92 -22.53 0.06
CA ASN A 231 -1.84 -23.06 0.89
C ASN A 231 -0.94 -21.94 1.42
N GLN A 232 -0.56 -21.02 0.53
CA GLN A 232 0.29 -19.87 0.89
C GLN A 232 -0.42 -18.91 1.86
N THR A 233 -1.68 -18.59 1.59
CA THR A 233 -2.47 -17.71 2.47
C THR A 233 -2.68 -18.34 3.83
N LEU A 234 -3.09 -19.60 3.89
CA LEU A 234 -3.34 -20.31 5.15
C LEU A 234 -2.06 -20.55 5.97
N LEU A 235 -0.90 -20.74 5.33
CA LEU A 235 0.37 -20.74 6.05
C LEU A 235 0.59 -19.40 6.78
N ASN A 236 0.34 -18.27 6.11
CA ASN A 236 0.51 -16.94 6.70
C ASN A 236 -0.59 -16.63 7.75
N ILE A 237 -1.81 -17.12 7.58
CA ILE A 237 -2.87 -17.05 8.59
C ILE A 237 -2.51 -17.89 9.82
N GLY A 238 -1.89 -19.05 9.62
CA GLY A 238 -1.35 -19.86 10.71
C GLY A 238 -0.26 -19.15 11.51
N ILE A 239 0.62 -18.41 10.84
CA ILE A 239 1.61 -17.54 11.49
C ILE A 239 0.90 -16.49 12.36
N TYR A 240 -0.12 -15.83 11.82
CA TYR A 240 -0.91 -14.86 12.58
C TYR A 240 -1.56 -15.51 13.82
N TYR A 241 -2.27 -16.62 13.64
CA TYR A 241 -2.94 -17.28 14.78
C TYR A 241 -1.95 -17.78 15.83
N LYS A 242 -0.80 -18.30 15.42
CA LYS A 242 0.24 -18.73 16.35
C LYS A 242 0.74 -17.57 17.24
N MET A 243 0.79 -16.34 16.72
CA MET A 243 1.14 -15.14 17.49
C MET A 243 -0.03 -14.60 18.32
N ALA A 244 -1.22 -14.56 17.73
CA ALA A 244 -2.40 -13.93 18.35
C ALA A 244 -3.11 -14.84 19.34
N ASN A 245 -3.09 -16.15 19.11
CA ASN A 245 -3.83 -17.17 19.86
C ASN A 245 -2.97 -18.43 20.05
N PRO A 246 -1.87 -18.38 20.81
CA PRO A 246 -0.90 -19.49 20.90
C PRO A 246 -1.49 -20.82 21.41
N SER A 247 -2.55 -20.77 22.20
CA SER A 247 -3.16 -21.96 22.83
C SER A 247 -4.06 -22.78 21.89
N ASP A 248 -4.70 -22.14 20.91
CA ASP A 248 -5.74 -22.72 20.06
C ASP A 248 -5.57 -22.41 18.55
N TRP A 249 -4.37 -21.96 18.16
CA TRP A 249 -4.09 -21.53 16.80
C TRP A 249 -4.36 -22.60 15.74
N LYS A 250 -4.18 -23.89 16.06
CA LYS A 250 -4.43 -24.99 15.13
C LYS A 250 -5.91 -25.14 14.80
N GLU A 251 -6.75 -25.14 15.82
CA GLU A 251 -8.21 -25.20 15.68
C GLU A 251 -8.73 -23.97 14.91
N LYS A 252 -8.21 -22.79 15.25
CA LYS A 252 -8.55 -21.54 14.53
C LYS A 252 -8.16 -21.59 13.06
N LEU A 253 -7.00 -22.16 12.71
CA LEU A 253 -6.56 -22.33 11.34
C LEU A 253 -7.47 -23.28 10.56
N GLU A 254 -7.87 -24.40 11.17
CA GLU A 254 -8.82 -25.36 10.58
C GLU A 254 -10.18 -24.70 10.32
N THR A 255 -10.72 -24.02 11.33
CA THR A 255 -11.98 -23.28 11.23
C THR A 255 -11.91 -22.20 10.13
N HIS A 256 -10.78 -21.47 10.07
CA HIS A 256 -10.55 -20.47 9.05
C HIS A 256 -10.54 -21.05 7.64
N ASN A 257 -9.87 -22.19 7.45
CA ASN A 257 -9.89 -22.89 6.18
C ASN A 257 -11.31 -23.27 5.73
N GLN A 258 -12.11 -23.80 6.65
CA GLN A 258 -13.49 -24.21 6.34
C GLN A 258 -14.39 -23.04 5.97
N ASN A 259 -14.22 -21.91 6.64
CA ASN A 259 -15.13 -20.77 6.49
C ASN A 259 -14.75 -19.81 5.36
N TYR A 260 -13.46 -19.70 5.01
CA TYR A 260 -12.96 -18.65 4.13
C TYR A 260 -12.18 -19.13 2.91
N SER A 261 -11.93 -20.44 2.77
CA SER A 261 -11.35 -21.01 1.55
C SER A 261 -12.44 -21.65 0.69
N ASN A 262 -12.41 -21.41 -0.62
CA ASN A 262 -13.39 -21.98 -1.55
C ASN A 262 -12.70 -22.62 -2.78
N PRO A 263 -12.73 -23.97 -2.88
CA PRO A 263 -13.08 -24.94 -1.84
C PRO A 263 -12.04 -24.97 -0.70
N PRO A 264 -12.36 -25.46 0.50
CA PRO A 264 -11.39 -25.62 1.58
C PRO A 264 -10.21 -26.54 1.19
N LEU A 265 -9.02 -26.28 1.75
CA LEU A 265 -7.90 -27.22 1.62
C LEU A 265 -8.24 -28.55 2.31
N PRO A 266 -7.79 -29.69 1.74
CA PRO A 266 -7.89 -30.98 2.41
C PRO A 266 -7.23 -30.98 3.79
N ALA A 267 -7.81 -31.74 4.75
CA ALA A 267 -7.30 -31.82 6.12
C ALA A 267 -5.81 -32.18 6.18
N LYS A 268 -5.31 -33.03 5.28
CA LYS A 268 -3.90 -33.40 5.18
C LYS A 268 -3.00 -32.18 4.98
N GLU A 269 -3.38 -31.27 4.07
CA GLU A 269 -2.60 -30.06 3.79
C GLU A 269 -2.58 -29.10 4.98
N ILE A 270 -3.69 -29.01 5.72
CA ILE A 270 -3.74 -28.22 6.96
C ILE A 270 -2.80 -28.79 8.03
N VAL A 271 -2.81 -30.13 8.21
CA VAL A 271 -1.86 -30.81 9.12
C VAL A 271 -0.42 -30.58 8.70
N ASP A 272 -0.12 -30.61 7.40
CA ASP A 272 1.22 -30.30 6.89
C ASP A 272 1.65 -28.85 7.20
N ILE A 273 0.74 -27.89 7.03
CA ILE A 273 0.97 -26.50 7.42
C ILE A 273 1.23 -26.37 8.92
N GLN A 274 0.38 -27.00 9.74
CA GLN A 274 0.53 -27.01 11.21
C GLN A 274 1.87 -27.64 11.61
N GLY A 275 2.25 -28.76 11.02
CA GLY A 275 3.52 -29.45 11.27
C GLY A 275 4.75 -28.62 10.87
N ARG A 276 4.65 -27.79 9.83
CA ARG A 276 5.71 -26.83 9.46
C ARG A 276 5.83 -25.72 10.49
N LEU A 277 4.72 -25.16 10.93
CA LEU A 277 4.67 -24.08 11.93
C LEU A 277 5.06 -24.55 13.34
N ASP A 278 4.87 -25.83 13.67
CA ASP A 278 5.35 -26.42 14.94
C ASP A 278 6.88 -26.52 14.98
N LYS A 279 7.51 -26.85 13.86
CA LYS A 279 8.97 -27.13 13.79
C LYS A 279 9.83 -25.88 13.92
N LYS A 280 9.34 -24.74 13.45
CA LYS A 280 10.05 -23.46 13.53
C LYS A 280 9.10 -22.28 13.43
N ASP A 281 9.56 -21.12 13.88
CA ASP A 281 8.85 -19.88 13.69
C ASP A 281 9.07 -19.36 12.26
N TYR A 282 7.98 -18.98 11.64
CA TYR A 282 7.96 -18.37 10.31
C TYR A 282 7.54 -16.92 10.40
N TYR A 283 7.94 -16.15 9.40
CA TYR A 283 7.49 -14.79 9.16
C TYR A 283 6.59 -14.76 7.94
N TYR A 284 5.77 -13.69 7.87
CA TYR A 284 4.89 -13.50 6.73
C TYR A 284 5.68 -13.46 5.43
N LEU A 285 5.27 -14.25 4.47
CA LEU A 285 5.90 -14.38 3.16
C LEU A 285 5.41 -13.27 2.21
N CYS A 286 5.60 -12.01 2.63
CA CYS A 286 5.04 -10.81 2.01
C CYS A 286 5.41 -10.59 0.53
N LYS A 287 6.47 -11.26 0.03
CA LYS A 287 6.91 -11.15 -1.37
C LYS A 287 6.27 -12.19 -2.28
N GLN A 288 5.47 -13.10 -1.73
CA GLN A 288 4.84 -14.18 -2.48
C GLN A 288 3.36 -13.88 -2.72
N GLU A 289 2.86 -14.32 -3.88
CA GLU A 289 1.43 -14.26 -4.16
C GLU A 289 0.65 -15.26 -3.27
N PRO A 290 -0.59 -14.90 -2.88
CA PRO A 290 -1.31 -13.67 -3.21
C PRO A 290 -1.04 -12.49 -2.26
N LEU A 291 -0.14 -12.62 -1.26
CA LEU A 291 0.05 -11.59 -0.25
C LEU A 291 0.67 -10.31 -0.81
N CYS A 292 1.60 -10.41 -1.78
CA CYS A 292 2.29 -9.23 -2.32
C CYS A 292 1.33 -8.28 -3.04
N SER A 293 0.35 -8.79 -3.76
CA SER A 293 -0.67 -7.98 -4.44
C SER A 293 -1.59 -7.22 -3.49
N HIS A 294 -1.74 -7.70 -2.25
CA HIS A 294 -2.58 -7.08 -1.22
C HIS A 294 -1.75 -6.36 -0.13
N CYS A 295 -0.43 -6.24 -0.31
CA CYS A 295 0.47 -5.78 0.73
C CYS A 295 0.43 -4.26 0.92
N ASN A 296 0.06 -3.79 2.11
CA ASN A 296 0.38 -2.45 2.59
C ASN A 296 1.40 -2.54 3.71
N ARG A 297 2.66 -2.29 3.35
CA ARG A 297 3.79 -2.40 4.27
C ARG A 297 3.73 -1.32 5.37
N GLY A 298 3.31 -0.10 5.03
CA GLY A 298 3.22 1.02 5.98
C GLY A 298 2.22 0.72 7.09
N LEU A 299 0.98 0.36 6.72
CA LEU A 299 -0.05 0.03 7.70
C LEU A 299 0.30 -1.23 8.49
N CYS A 300 0.87 -2.26 7.83
CA CYS A 300 1.23 -3.52 8.47
C CYS A 300 2.30 -3.34 9.57
N ARG A 301 3.24 -2.40 9.40
CA ARG A 301 4.25 -2.06 10.42
C ARG A 301 3.64 -1.56 11.73
N ASN A 302 2.50 -0.90 11.67
CA ASN A 302 1.83 -0.31 12.83
C ASN A 302 0.83 -1.27 13.49
N ARG A 303 0.65 -2.48 12.94
CA ARG A 303 -0.27 -3.48 13.49
C ARG A 303 0.42 -4.36 14.52
N LYS A 304 -0.28 -4.69 15.62
CA LYS A 304 0.24 -5.53 16.72
C LYS A 304 0.78 -6.87 16.23
N PHE A 305 0.13 -7.51 15.28
CA PHE A 305 0.55 -8.78 14.68
C PHE A 305 0.96 -8.61 13.20
N GLY A 306 1.38 -7.39 12.82
CA GLY A 306 1.94 -7.10 11.51
C GLY A 306 3.45 -7.31 11.46
N ILE A 307 4.09 -6.77 10.42
CA ILE A 307 5.53 -6.92 10.20
C ILE A 307 6.40 -6.02 11.08
N GLY A 308 5.83 -5.14 11.90
CA GLY A 308 6.58 -4.12 12.66
C GLY A 308 6.37 -4.12 14.17
N SER A 309 5.42 -4.89 14.68
CA SER A 309 4.87 -4.67 16.00
C SER A 309 5.67 -5.23 17.19
N ASN A 310 6.70 -6.03 16.96
CA ASN A 310 7.59 -6.55 18.02
C ASN A 310 9.07 -6.38 17.64
N GLN A 311 9.40 -5.33 16.88
CA GLN A 311 10.76 -5.16 16.42
C GLN A 311 11.54 -4.23 17.35
N ALA A 312 11.93 -4.77 18.49
CA ALA A 312 13.28 -4.53 18.94
C ALA A 312 14.24 -5.05 17.85
N PHE A 313 15.33 -4.35 17.58
CA PHE A 313 16.44 -4.92 16.79
C PHE A 313 16.72 -6.32 17.35
N PRO A 314 16.94 -7.34 16.49
CA PRO A 314 17.11 -8.71 16.96
C PRO A 314 18.24 -8.77 17.99
N ILE A 315 18.07 -9.63 18.98
CA ILE A 315 19.15 -9.94 19.93
C ILE A 315 20.24 -10.68 19.13
N LEU A 316 21.38 -10.02 18.98
CA LEU A 316 22.54 -10.66 18.39
C LEU A 316 23.31 -11.38 19.50
N GLY A 317 23.50 -12.68 19.33
CA GLY A 317 24.34 -13.50 20.17
C GLY A 317 25.81 -13.42 19.76
N GLY A 318 26.63 -14.35 20.26
CA GLY A 318 28.05 -14.39 20.01
C GLY A 318 28.40 -14.47 18.52
N LEU A 319 29.42 -13.71 18.12
CA LEU A 319 30.01 -13.79 16.77
C LEU A 319 31.14 -14.80 16.76
N THR A 320 31.13 -15.67 15.76
CA THR A 320 32.24 -16.62 15.51
C THR A 320 32.78 -16.39 14.13
N VAL A 321 34.11 -16.34 13.96
CA VAL A 321 34.75 -16.29 12.66
C VAL A 321 35.54 -17.56 12.42
N VAL A 322 35.32 -18.14 11.26
CA VAL A 322 36.20 -19.18 10.69
C VAL A 322 37.22 -18.48 9.81
N GLU A 323 38.49 -18.60 10.18
CA GLU A 323 39.63 -17.97 9.50
C GLU A 323 39.97 -18.74 8.20
N SER A 324 39.07 -18.66 7.22
CA SER A 324 39.21 -19.16 5.85
C SER A 324 39.47 -17.98 4.90
N GLU A 325 39.81 -18.27 3.64
CA GLU A 325 39.90 -17.24 2.58
C GLU A 325 38.80 -17.44 1.53
N PRO A 326 37.76 -16.56 1.49
CA PRO A 326 37.45 -15.46 2.41
C PRO A 326 36.94 -15.96 3.77
N PRO A 327 37.04 -15.12 4.84
CA PRO A 327 36.56 -15.52 6.17
C PRO A 327 35.02 -15.65 6.17
N VAL A 328 34.55 -16.64 6.94
CA VAL A 328 33.11 -16.90 7.13
C VAL A 328 32.74 -16.54 8.55
N TRP A 329 31.64 -15.77 8.68
CA TRP A 329 31.15 -15.29 9.96
C TRP A 329 29.84 -16.00 10.34
N PHE A 330 29.74 -16.37 11.60
CA PHE A 330 28.50 -16.92 12.17
C PHE A 330 28.05 -16.04 13.33
N VAL A 331 26.81 -15.60 13.27
CA VAL A 331 26.18 -14.80 14.32
C VAL A 331 24.84 -15.43 14.70
N ASP A 332 24.53 -15.46 16.02
CA ASP A 332 23.22 -15.86 16.47
C ASP A 332 22.28 -14.66 16.45
N VAL A 333 21.19 -14.79 15.71
CA VAL A 333 20.15 -13.77 15.57
C VAL A 333 18.84 -14.33 16.12
N ASP A 334 18.39 -13.83 17.26
CA ASP A 334 17.20 -14.35 17.99
C ASP A 334 17.22 -15.88 18.17
N GLY A 335 18.42 -16.46 18.42
CA GLY A 335 18.63 -17.90 18.60
C GLY A 335 18.77 -18.70 17.30
N ALA A 336 18.72 -18.06 16.13
CA ALA A 336 19.05 -18.70 14.85
C ALA A 336 20.50 -18.35 14.45
N ARG A 337 21.30 -19.36 14.12
CA ARG A 337 22.69 -19.16 13.69
C ARG A 337 22.74 -18.86 12.21
N LEU A 338 23.20 -17.65 11.85
CA LEU A 338 23.33 -17.18 10.48
C LEU A 338 24.79 -17.27 10.03
N GLU A 339 24.98 -17.69 8.78
CA GLU A 339 26.23 -17.60 8.06
C GLU A 339 26.30 -16.30 7.26
N LEU A 340 27.36 -15.53 7.43
CA LEU A 340 27.53 -14.21 6.80
C LEU A 340 28.90 -14.08 6.15
N THR A 341 28.94 -13.35 5.05
CA THR A 341 30.18 -12.80 4.50
C THR A 341 30.59 -11.54 5.28
N THR A 342 31.83 -11.11 5.17
CA THR A 342 32.33 -9.86 5.77
C THR A 342 31.47 -8.66 5.34
N LYS A 343 31.09 -8.60 4.07
CA LYS A 343 30.22 -7.54 3.56
C LYS A 343 28.84 -7.55 4.22
N GLN A 344 28.24 -8.73 4.39
CA GLN A 344 26.94 -8.87 5.05
C GLN A 344 26.99 -8.50 6.53
N LEU A 345 28.11 -8.77 7.22
CA LEU A 345 28.31 -8.36 8.60
C LEU A 345 28.49 -6.83 8.74
N GLN A 346 29.26 -6.21 7.86
CA GLN A 346 29.61 -4.78 7.98
C GLN A 346 28.51 -3.84 7.47
N MET A 347 27.79 -4.25 6.41
CA MET A 347 26.78 -3.41 5.77
C MET A 347 25.38 -3.78 6.24
N GLN A 348 24.74 -2.91 7.02
CA GLN A 348 23.40 -3.17 7.61
C GLN A 348 22.36 -3.64 6.60
N LEU A 349 22.33 -3.08 5.39
CA LEU A 349 21.40 -3.49 4.33
C LEU A 349 21.66 -4.93 3.87
N GLU A 350 22.92 -5.31 3.74
CA GLU A 350 23.30 -6.68 3.35
C GLU A 350 23.05 -7.67 4.49
N PHE A 351 23.28 -7.26 5.73
CA PHE A 351 22.90 -8.03 6.92
C PHE A 351 21.40 -8.29 6.97
N GLN A 352 20.58 -7.23 6.75
CA GLN A 352 19.12 -7.36 6.71
C GLN A 352 18.65 -8.33 5.61
N ARG A 353 19.33 -8.32 4.44
CA ARG A 353 19.05 -9.26 3.35
C ARG A 353 19.41 -10.70 3.72
N ALA A 354 20.60 -10.91 4.29
CA ALA A 354 21.02 -12.22 4.75
C ALA A 354 20.10 -12.79 5.83
N CYS A 355 19.69 -11.97 6.80
CA CYS A 355 18.68 -12.36 7.77
C CYS A 355 17.37 -12.75 7.09
N MET A 356 16.90 -11.97 6.11
CA MET A 356 15.67 -12.27 5.39
C MET A 356 15.77 -13.57 4.57
N GLU A 357 16.92 -13.84 3.98
CA GLU A 357 17.15 -15.05 3.19
C GLU A 357 17.21 -16.31 4.06
N GLN A 358 17.91 -16.24 5.20
CA GLN A 358 18.17 -17.41 6.06
C GLN A 358 17.07 -17.64 7.11
N THR A 359 16.46 -16.57 7.64
CA THR A 359 15.45 -16.66 8.72
C THR A 359 14.07 -16.19 8.31
N TYR A 360 13.91 -15.65 7.09
CA TYR A 360 12.70 -14.95 6.62
C TYR A 360 12.35 -13.71 7.46
N ARG A 361 13.30 -13.19 8.25
CA ARG A 361 13.20 -11.98 9.07
C ARG A 361 13.98 -10.85 8.42
N MET A 362 13.33 -9.69 8.25
CA MET A 362 14.06 -8.46 7.96
C MET A 362 14.17 -7.66 9.25
N PRO A 363 15.36 -7.59 9.89
CA PRO A 363 15.58 -6.77 11.08
C PRO A 363 15.19 -5.31 10.83
N VAL A 364 14.76 -4.61 11.87
CA VAL A 364 14.57 -3.15 11.80
C VAL A 364 15.90 -2.49 11.48
N ARG A 365 15.87 -1.46 10.68
CA ARG A 365 17.05 -0.63 10.46
C ARG A 365 17.30 0.23 11.70
N MET A 366 18.51 0.15 12.25
CA MET A 366 19.00 1.08 13.27
C MET A 366 19.73 2.26 12.62
N LYS A 367 20.07 3.27 13.40
CA LYS A 367 20.91 4.37 12.90
C LYS A 367 22.28 3.83 12.51
N ASP A 368 22.88 4.40 11.47
CA ASP A 368 24.13 3.90 10.92
C ASP A 368 25.31 3.93 11.92
N ASN A 369 25.31 4.87 12.88
CA ASN A 369 26.29 4.92 13.95
C ASN A 369 26.06 3.79 14.96
N ASP A 370 24.83 3.57 15.39
CA ASP A 370 24.47 2.49 16.32
C ASP A 370 24.79 1.11 15.72
N TRP A 371 24.62 0.98 14.40
CA TRP A 371 25.01 -0.24 13.67
C TRP A 371 26.52 -0.47 13.71
N ARG A 372 27.33 0.57 13.44
CA ARG A 372 28.80 0.46 13.48
C ARG A 372 29.28 0.07 14.87
N ASP A 373 28.79 0.76 15.91
CA ASP A 373 29.17 0.49 17.29
C ASP A 373 28.79 -0.97 17.69
N LEU A 374 27.65 -1.46 17.23
CA LEU A 374 27.23 -2.84 17.48
C LEU A 374 28.15 -3.84 16.78
N VAL A 375 28.49 -3.63 15.50
CA VAL A 375 29.39 -4.50 14.73
C VAL A 375 30.79 -4.51 15.31
N ASP A 376 31.31 -3.35 15.70
CA ASP A 376 32.65 -3.22 16.33
C ASP A 376 32.69 -4.01 17.64
N ASN A 377 31.66 -3.89 18.50
CA ASN A 377 31.54 -4.67 19.74
C ASN A 377 31.47 -6.19 19.51
N LEU A 378 30.75 -6.60 18.44
CA LEU A 378 30.68 -8.01 18.06
C LEU A 378 32.04 -8.52 17.56
N LEU A 379 32.75 -7.75 16.75
CA LEU A 379 34.06 -8.09 16.23
C LEU A 379 35.12 -8.21 17.34
N ASP A 380 35.09 -7.30 18.33
CA ASP A 380 36.00 -7.32 19.48
C ASP A 380 35.75 -8.53 20.38
N SER A 381 34.53 -9.03 20.44
CA SER A 381 34.17 -10.22 21.24
C SER A 381 34.14 -11.53 20.45
N ALA A 382 34.49 -11.51 19.18
CA ALA A 382 34.38 -12.66 18.28
C ALA A 382 35.26 -13.83 18.67
N THR A 383 34.68 -15.04 18.70
CA THR A 383 35.40 -16.28 18.82
C THR A 383 36.04 -16.62 17.48
N ARG A 384 37.36 -16.89 17.47
CA ARG A 384 38.13 -17.22 16.27
C ARG A 384 38.37 -18.71 16.20
N ILE A 385 38.11 -19.32 15.06
CA ILE A 385 38.35 -20.74 14.77
C ILE A 385 39.29 -20.81 13.57
N SER A 386 40.51 -21.27 13.78
CA SER A 386 41.43 -21.51 12.70
C SER A 386 41.10 -22.81 11.99
N VAL A 387 41.10 -22.78 10.65
CA VAL A 387 40.92 -24.01 9.84
C VAL A 387 42.23 -24.81 9.88
N PRO A 388 42.21 -26.10 10.26
CA PRO A 388 43.40 -26.93 10.17
C PRO A 388 43.92 -26.97 8.73
N GLU A 389 45.24 -26.85 8.53
CA GLU A 389 45.89 -26.87 7.20
C GLU A 389 45.57 -28.12 6.36
N GLU A 390 45.11 -29.20 6.98
CA GLU A 390 44.74 -30.47 6.33
C GLU A 390 43.41 -30.39 5.52
N LEU A 391 42.64 -29.31 5.63
CA LEU A 391 41.37 -29.11 4.90
C LEU A 391 41.45 -28.07 3.78
N THR A 392 42.65 -27.56 3.49
CA THR A 392 42.90 -26.53 2.45
C THR A 392 43.57 -27.12 1.18
N GLN A 393 43.55 -28.44 0.97
CA GLN A 393 44.01 -29.09 -0.26
C GLN A 393 42.89 -29.58 -1.17
#